data_76818081af82d56b7659a92a2e0bbc2a
#
_entry.id   76818081af82d56b7659a92a2e0bbc2a
#
_cell.length_a   1.000
_cell.length_b   1.000
_cell.length_c   1.000
_cell.angle_alpha   90.00
_cell.angle_beta   90.00
_cell.angle_gamma   90.00
#
_symmetry.space_group_name_H-M   'P 1'
#
loop_
_entity.id
_entity.type
_entity.pdbx_description
1 polymer ?
#
loop_
_entity_poly.entity_id
_entity_poly.type
_entity_poly.pdbx_seq_one_letter_code
_entity_poly.pdbx_strand_id
1 'polypeptide(L)'
;MRRRYAALNLVYGFYDLVGTQSRLEFGRRLVFCNSELDWFARLFCPDAATRADASPLRADLPDDLPPALFSVGTCDALLDDTLELARRWPAPSDLVVYPGAAHGVGHFGPHEHTAQGEDLLRRVDAYIGAAFGARS
;
A
#
# COMPACT_ATOMS: atom_id res chain seq x y z
N MET A 1 -16.22 -19.67 10.11
CA MET A 1 -16.85 -18.32 10.05
C MET A 1 -15.87 -17.39 9.34
N ARG A 2 -16.05 -17.05 8.05
CA ARG A 2 -15.22 -16.08 7.34
C ARG A 2 -15.47 -14.71 7.95
N ARG A 3 -14.45 -14.06 8.47
CA ARG A 3 -14.55 -12.66 8.91
C ARG A 3 -14.69 -11.81 7.64
N ARG A 4 -15.84 -11.20 7.43
CA ARG A 4 -16.05 -10.25 6.34
C ARG A 4 -15.57 -8.87 6.81
N TYR A 5 -14.53 -8.37 6.19
CA TYR A 5 -14.12 -6.97 6.32
C TYR A 5 -15.14 -6.09 5.57
N ALA A 6 -15.44 -4.90 6.12
CA ALA A 6 -16.32 -3.94 5.45
C ALA A 6 -15.63 -3.23 4.29
N ALA A 7 -14.38 -2.86 4.52
CA ALA A 7 -13.49 -2.20 3.58
C ALA A 7 -12.04 -2.38 4.02
N LEU A 8 -11.10 -2.12 3.14
CA LEU A 8 -9.67 -2.08 3.43
C LEU A 8 -9.09 -0.69 3.13
N ASN A 9 -8.20 -0.22 3.99
CA ASN A 9 -7.34 0.92 3.74
C ASN A 9 -5.91 0.42 3.53
N LEU A 10 -5.39 0.57 2.33
CA LEU A 10 -4.12 0.03 1.86
C LEU A 10 -3.18 1.19 1.49
N VAL A 11 -2.49 1.72 2.50
CA VAL A 11 -1.64 2.90 2.37
C VAL A 11 -0.20 2.46 2.14
N TYR A 12 0.37 2.82 1.01
CA TYR A 12 1.75 2.56 0.57
C TYR A 12 2.33 1.23 1.07
N GLY A 13 1.61 0.14 0.86
CA GLY A 13 1.99 -1.19 1.37
C GLY A 13 3.11 -1.85 0.56
N PHE A 14 3.88 -2.70 1.24
CA PHE A 14 4.89 -3.56 0.64
C PHE A 14 4.25 -4.86 0.17
N TYR A 15 3.89 -4.96 -1.11
CA TYR A 15 3.11 -6.07 -1.68
C TYR A 15 3.93 -7.00 -2.57
N ASP A 16 5.16 -6.63 -2.96
CA ASP A 16 6.08 -7.48 -3.71
C ASP A 16 7.41 -7.67 -2.98
N LEU A 17 7.61 -8.83 -2.36
CA LEU A 17 8.83 -9.17 -1.63
C LEU A 17 10.05 -9.40 -2.55
N VAL A 18 9.82 -9.54 -3.86
CA VAL A 18 10.89 -9.65 -4.87
C VAL A 18 11.38 -8.27 -5.30
N GLY A 19 10.44 -7.34 -5.52
CA GLY A 19 10.71 -5.94 -5.83
C GLY A 19 10.16 -5.48 -7.18
N THR A 20 9.85 -4.21 -7.23
CA THR A 20 9.27 -3.49 -8.36
C THR A 20 10.24 -2.41 -8.86
N GLN A 21 9.93 -1.78 -10.01
CA GLN A 21 10.79 -0.76 -10.63
C GLN A 21 10.95 0.48 -9.75
N SER A 22 9.89 0.93 -9.08
CA SER A 22 9.95 2.09 -8.19
C SER A 22 10.96 1.93 -7.04
N ARG A 23 11.21 0.70 -6.57
CA ARG A 23 12.29 0.44 -5.60
C ARG A 23 13.67 0.79 -6.14
N LEU A 24 13.93 0.54 -7.43
CA LEU A 24 15.21 0.86 -8.06
C LEU A 24 15.41 2.38 -8.16
N GLU A 25 14.34 3.13 -8.40
CA GLU A 25 14.38 4.59 -8.56
C GLU A 25 14.46 5.32 -7.22
N PHE A 26 13.59 5.00 -6.27
CA PHE A 26 13.41 5.75 -5.03
C PHE A 26 14.02 5.08 -3.80
N GLY A 27 14.31 3.78 -3.85
CA GLY A 27 14.86 3.01 -2.74
C GLY A 27 16.32 3.32 -2.37
N ARG A 28 16.91 4.41 -2.87
CA ARG A 28 18.27 4.83 -2.53
C ARG A 28 18.34 6.10 -1.70
N ARG A 29 17.29 6.93 -1.67
CA ARG A 29 17.40 8.32 -1.20
C ARG A 29 16.21 8.81 -0.36
N LEU A 30 15.12 8.07 -0.33
CA LEU A 30 13.92 8.46 0.40
C LEU A 30 13.70 7.51 1.58
N VAL A 31 12.64 7.63 2.30
CA VAL A 31 12.39 7.04 3.64
C VAL A 31 12.92 5.62 3.83
N PHE A 32 12.75 4.72 2.85
CA PHE A 32 13.35 3.40 2.87
C PHE A 32 14.39 3.22 1.77
N CYS A 33 15.50 2.56 2.11
CA CYS A 33 16.45 2.08 1.11
C CYS A 33 16.18 0.60 0.73
N ASN A 34 16.70 0.18 -0.43
CA ASN A 34 16.51 -1.18 -0.92
C ASN A 34 16.99 -2.24 0.06
N SER A 35 18.11 -1.99 0.77
CA SER A 35 18.64 -2.94 1.75
C SER A 35 17.73 -3.14 2.95
N GLU A 36 16.98 -2.11 3.36
CA GLU A 36 15.99 -2.23 4.43
C GLU A 36 14.76 -3.01 3.95
N LEU A 37 14.26 -2.72 2.75
CA LEU A 37 13.17 -3.48 2.16
C LEU A 37 13.55 -4.96 1.96
N ASP A 38 14.78 -5.24 1.51
CA ASP A 38 15.30 -6.60 1.42
C ASP A 38 15.44 -7.26 2.79
N TRP A 39 15.80 -6.50 3.82
CA TRP A 39 15.86 -7.01 5.19
C TRP A 39 14.46 -7.36 5.72
N PHE A 40 13.45 -6.51 5.51
CA PHE A 40 12.06 -6.82 5.84
C PHE A 40 11.55 -8.05 5.09
N ALA A 41 11.83 -8.15 3.78
CA ALA A 41 11.46 -9.33 2.99
C ALA A 41 12.09 -10.61 3.55
N ARG A 42 13.37 -10.56 3.96
CA ARG A 42 14.05 -11.70 4.59
C ARG A 42 13.48 -12.07 5.96
N LEU A 43 13.06 -11.09 6.76
CA LEU A 43 12.42 -11.37 8.04
C LEU A 43 11.04 -12.03 7.88
N PHE A 44 10.26 -11.52 6.93
CA PHE A 44 8.91 -12.03 6.66
C PHE A 44 8.95 -13.39 5.95
N CYS A 45 9.79 -13.53 4.93
CA CYS A 45 9.97 -14.75 4.14
C CYS A 45 11.48 -15.03 3.95
N PRO A 46 12.10 -15.80 4.85
CA PRO A 46 13.54 -16.07 4.82
C PRO A 46 14.00 -16.79 3.55
N ASP A 47 13.21 -17.72 3.04
CA ASP A 47 13.51 -18.44 1.81
C ASP A 47 13.23 -17.57 0.59
N ALA A 48 14.29 -17.19 -0.11
CA ALA A 48 14.20 -16.34 -1.30
C ALA A 48 13.41 -17.00 -2.44
N ALA A 49 13.42 -18.34 -2.52
CA ALA A 49 12.72 -19.07 -3.58
C ALA A 49 11.19 -18.98 -3.46
N THR A 50 10.68 -18.77 -2.25
CA THR A 50 9.23 -18.70 -1.97
C THR A 50 8.69 -17.27 -1.83
N ARG A 51 9.54 -16.23 -1.95
CA ARG A 51 9.11 -14.83 -1.81
C ARG A 51 8.09 -14.39 -2.85
N ALA A 52 8.22 -14.88 -4.08
CA ALA A 52 7.24 -14.60 -5.12
C ALA A 52 5.84 -15.10 -4.72
N ASP A 53 5.74 -16.32 -4.21
CA ASP A 53 4.49 -16.93 -3.78
C ASP A 53 3.92 -16.28 -2.51
N ALA A 54 4.79 -15.73 -1.66
CA ALA A 54 4.42 -15.01 -0.45
C ALA A 54 4.06 -13.54 -0.71
N SER A 55 4.21 -13.05 -1.96
CA SER A 55 3.94 -11.65 -2.33
C SER A 55 2.47 -11.45 -2.70
N PRO A 56 1.70 -10.61 -1.97
CA PRO A 56 0.31 -10.31 -2.32
C PRO A 56 0.12 -9.84 -3.77
N LEU A 57 1.09 -9.09 -4.28
CA LEU A 57 1.06 -8.59 -5.66
C LEU A 57 1.08 -9.72 -6.71
N ARG A 58 1.65 -10.88 -6.39
CA ARG A 58 1.81 -12.02 -7.30
C ARG A 58 0.77 -13.12 -7.09
N ALA A 59 0.03 -13.06 -5.99
CA ALA A 59 -0.99 -14.04 -5.65
C ALA A 59 -2.23 -13.94 -6.56
N ASP A 60 -2.96 -15.04 -6.68
CA ASP A 60 -4.32 -15.02 -7.21
C ASP A 60 -5.24 -14.40 -6.17
N LEU A 61 -5.84 -13.26 -6.52
CA LEU A 61 -6.72 -12.53 -5.62
C LEU A 61 -8.12 -13.15 -5.63
N PRO A 62 -8.69 -13.48 -4.44
CA PRO A 62 -10.06 -13.97 -4.36
C PRO A 62 -11.08 -12.93 -4.86
N ASP A 63 -12.11 -13.35 -5.58
CA ASP A 63 -13.17 -12.48 -6.11
C ASP A 63 -14.03 -11.84 -5.00
N ASP A 64 -14.02 -12.39 -3.78
CA ASP A 64 -14.81 -11.94 -2.63
C ASP A 64 -14.04 -10.96 -1.70
N LEU A 65 -12.99 -10.31 -2.21
CA LEU A 65 -12.29 -9.25 -1.49
C LEU A 65 -13.21 -8.04 -1.27
N PRO A 66 -13.07 -7.34 -0.12
CA PRO A 66 -13.88 -6.15 0.15
C PRO A 66 -13.42 -4.95 -0.68
N PRO A 67 -14.24 -3.89 -0.78
CA PRO A 67 -13.81 -2.62 -1.34
C PRO A 67 -12.54 -2.10 -0.67
N ALA A 68 -11.67 -1.41 -1.43
CA ALA A 68 -10.40 -0.92 -0.92
C ALA A 68 -10.13 0.54 -1.31
N LEU A 69 -9.47 1.28 -0.40
CA LEU A 69 -8.83 2.56 -0.67
C LEU A 69 -7.32 2.33 -0.72
N PHE A 70 -6.71 2.65 -1.86
CA PHE A 70 -5.26 2.66 -2.03
C PHE A 70 -4.72 4.08 -1.99
N SER A 71 -3.58 4.29 -1.33
CA SER A 71 -2.93 5.60 -1.29
C SER A 71 -1.42 5.44 -1.35
N VAL A 72 -0.75 6.28 -2.18
CA VAL A 72 0.71 6.24 -2.34
C VAL A 72 1.25 7.58 -2.84
N GLY A 73 2.51 7.90 -2.55
CA GLY A 73 3.23 9.05 -3.11
C GLY A 73 3.95 8.70 -4.41
N THR A 74 4.11 9.67 -5.31
CA THR A 74 4.86 9.43 -6.58
C THR A 74 6.37 9.29 -6.39
N CYS A 75 6.90 9.65 -5.22
CA CYS A 75 8.32 9.49 -4.86
C CYS A 75 8.51 8.36 -3.82
N ASP A 76 7.62 7.38 -3.82
CA ASP A 76 7.66 6.24 -2.90
C ASP A 76 8.31 5.02 -3.58
N ALA A 77 9.19 4.34 -2.86
CA ALA A 77 9.79 3.09 -3.31
C ALA A 77 8.74 1.96 -3.53
N LEU A 78 7.56 2.09 -2.92
CA LEU A 78 6.44 1.14 -3.02
C LEU A 78 5.31 1.65 -3.94
N LEU A 79 5.63 2.61 -4.83
CA LEU A 79 4.66 3.16 -5.79
C LEU A 79 4.07 2.07 -6.68
N ASP A 80 4.93 1.31 -7.38
CA ASP A 80 4.49 0.28 -8.31
C ASP A 80 3.75 -0.86 -7.60
N ASP A 81 4.17 -1.22 -6.39
CA ASP A 81 3.48 -2.19 -5.54
C ASP A 81 2.00 -1.80 -5.38
N THR A 82 1.75 -0.53 -5.05
CA THR A 82 0.41 0.00 -4.85
C THR A 82 -0.38 0.11 -6.15
N LEU A 83 0.23 0.66 -7.22
CA LEU A 83 -0.44 0.83 -8.52
C LEU A 83 -0.86 -0.52 -9.12
N GLU A 84 0.05 -1.50 -9.10
CA GLU A 84 -0.20 -2.82 -9.68
C GLU A 84 -1.23 -3.61 -8.87
N LEU A 85 -1.18 -3.54 -7.54
CA LEU A 85 -2.19 -4.22 -6.71
C LEU A 85 -3.58 -3.58 -6.89
N ALA A 86 -3.66 -2.25 -6.92
CA ALA A 86 -4.92 -1.53 -7.17
C ALA A 86 -5.53 -1.90 -8.53
N ARG A 87 -4.69 -1.98 -9.59
CA ARG A 87 -5.11 -2.38 -10.94
C ARG A 87 -5.71 -3.81 -10.98
N ARG A 88 -5.20 -4.70 -10.14
CA ARG A 88 -5.63 -6.12 -10.08
C ARG A 88 -6.75 -6.37 -9.06
N TRP A 89 -7.13 -5.35 -8.28
CA TRP A 89 -8.11 -5.53 -7.21
C TRP A 89 -9.48 -5.91 -7.77
N PRO A 90 -10.08 -7.06 -7.37
CA PRO A 90 -11.30 -7.57 -7.99
C PRO A 90 -12.58 -6.86 -7.54
N ALA A 91 -12.54 -6.13 -6.42
CA ALA A 91 -13.68 -5.39 -5.87
C ALA A 91 -13.59 -3.89 -6.22
N PRO A 92 -14.65 -3.09 -6.00
CA PRO A 92 -14.58 -1.64 -6.14
C PRO A 92 -13.42 -1.06 -5.33
N SER A 93 -12.61 -0.22 -5.96
CA SER A 93 -11.47 0.41 -5.29
C SER A 93 -11.25 1.84 -5.74
N ASP A 94 -10.81 2.68 -4.79
CA ASP A 94 -10.33 4.02 -5.04
C ASP A 94 -8.80 4.03 -4.95
N LEU A 95 -8.15 4.79 -5.83
CA LEU A 95 -6.70 5.00 -5.80
C LEU A 95 -6.40 6.49 -5.72
N VAL A 96 -5.65 6.90 -4.71
CA VAL A 96 -5.17 8.27 -4.52
C VAL A 96 -3.65 8.30 -4.62
N VAL A 97 -3.14 9.06 -5.58
CA VAL A 97 -1.70 9.25 -5.80
C VAL A 97 -1.31 10.68 -5.45
N TYR A 98 -0.34 10.85 -4.55
CA TYR A 98 0.13 12.15 -4.07
C TYR A 98 1.40 12.58 -4.80
N PRO A 99 1.34 13.61 -5.68
CA PRO A 99 2.49 14.07 -6.45
C PRO A 99 3.62 14.58 -5.55
N GLY A 100 4.84 14.08 -5.76
CA GLY A 100 6.03 14.49 -5.02
C GLY A 100 6.12 13.97 -3.58
N ALA A 101 5.09 13.28 -3.07
CA ALA A 101 5.13 12.71 -1.74
C ALA A 101 6.02 11.46 -1.69
N ALA A 102 6.82 11.34 -0.62
CA ALA A 102 7.59 10.15 -0.31
C ALA A 102 6.78 9.17 0.56
N HIS A 103 7.36 8.02 0.87
CA HIS A 103 6.79 7.06 1.79
C HIS A 103 6.49 7.69 3.16
N GLY A 104 5.38 7.33 3.78
CA GLY A 104 5.01 7.84 5.09
C GLY A 104 4.19 9.13 5.08
N VAL A 105 3.75 9.61 3.92
CA VAL A 105 2.88 10.80 3.82
C VAL A 105 1.66 10.67 4.75
N GLY A 106 1.48 11.66 5.63
CA GLY A 106 0.38 11.72 6.58
C GLY A 106 0.55 10.91 7.87
N HIS A 107 1.63 10.10 8.02
CA HIS A 107 1.75 9.23 9.17
C HIS A 107 2.98 9.48 10.04
N PHE A 108 4.06 10.02 9.49
CA PHE A 108 5.26 10.28 10.29
C PHE A 108 6.22 11.27 9.67
N GLY A 109 7.04 11.88 10.51
CA GLY A 109 8.12 12.79 10.13
C GLY A 109 7.62 14.11 9.55
N PRO A 110 8.42 14.72 8.67
CA PRO A 110 8.10 16.02 8.07
C PRO A 110 6.87 15.99 7.15
N HIS A 111 6.33 14.81 6.84
CA HIS A 111 5.18 14.61 5.95
C HIS A 111 3.85 14.56 6.70
N GLU A 112 3.86 14.50 8.05
CA GLU A 112 2.65 14.39 8.88
C GLU A 112 1.74 15.62 8.76
N HIS A 113 2.32 16.81 8.75
CA HIS A 113 1.60 18.09 8.72
C HIS A 113 1.59 18.76 7.35
N THR A 114 1.73 18.01 6.30
CA THR A 114 1.59 18.55 4.94
C THR A 114 0.13 18.52 4.51
N ALA A 115 -0.25 19.42 3.60
CA ALA A 115 -1.61 19.43 3.03
C ALA A 115 -1.98 18.07 2.39
N GLN A 116 -1.01 17.35 1.84
CA GLN A 116 -1.19 16.00 1.30
C GLN A 116 -1.43 14.97 2.40
N GLY A 117 -0.70 15.07 3.52
CA GLY A 117 -0.90 14.20 4.68
C GLY A 117 -2.27 14.39 5.31
N GLU A 118 -2.69 15.65 5.48
CA GLU A 118 -4.02 15.99 5.98
C GLU A 118 -5.14 15.50 5.04
N ASP A 119 -4.94 15.64 3.72
CA ASP A 119 -5.90 15.12 2.73
C ASP A 119 -5.98 13.59 2.79
N LEU A 120 -4.85 12.89 2.93
CA LEU A 120 -4.82 11.43 3.07
C LEU A 120 -5.63 10.99 4.28
N LEU A 121 -5.35 11.55 5.46
CA LEU A 121 -6.04 11.17 6.69
C LEU A 121 -7.56 11.45 6.60
N ARG A 122 -7.95 12.61 6.08
CA ARG A 122 -9.36 12.95 5.88
C ARG A 122 -10.07 11.98 4.92
N ARG A 123 -9.41 11.54 3.85
CA ARG A 123 -9.97 10.54 2.91
C ARG A 123 -10.12 9.17 3.55
N VAL A 124 -9.13 8.75 4.33
CA VAL A 124 -9.19 7.49 5.08
C VAL A 124 -10.36 7.50 6.07
N ASP A 125 -10.51 8.57 6.85
CA ASP A 125 -11.60 8.71 7.81
C ASP A 125 -12.97 8.68 7.11
N ALA A 126 -13.12 9.42 6.02
CA ALA A 126 -14.36 9.44 5.23
C ALA A 126 -14.67 8.07 4.62
N TYR A 127 -13.68 7.38 4.07
CA TYR A 127 -13.84 6.07 3.45
C TYR A 127 -14.24 5.00 4.47
N ILE A 128 -13.55 4.94 5.60
CA ILE A 128 -13.84 4.00 6.68
C ILE A 128 -15.20 4.33 7.31
N GLY A 129 -15.48 5.61 7.56
CA GLY A 129 -16.78 6.06 8.09
C GLY A 129 -17.96 5.64 7.21
N ALA A 130 -17.84 5.80 5.88
CA ALA A 130 -18.85 5.36 4.92
C ALA A 130 -19.06 3.84 4.94
N ALA A 131 -17.97 3.06 5.07
CA ALA A 131 -18.05 1.60 5.13
C ALA A 131 -18.75 1.10 6.41
N PHE A 132 -18.67 1.82 7.53
CA PHE A 132 -19.41 1.52 8.75
C PHE A 132 -20.86 1.99 8.66
N GLY A 133 -21.12 3.18 8.11
CA GLY A 133 -22.47 3.73 7.97
C GLY A 133 -23.39 2.93 7.03
N ALA A 134 -22.82 2.28 6.03
CA ALA A 134 -23.57 1.43 5.10
C ALA A 134 -24.06 0.09 5.72
N ARG A 135 -23.71 -0.22 6.96
CA ARG A 135 -24.07 -1.44 7.69
C ARG A 135 -25.18 -1.23 8.75
N SER A 136 -25.60 0.01 8.99
CA SER A 136 -26.70 0.38 9.88
C SER A 136 -28.02 0.53 9.09
#